data_d71f0e2ba988f8855e18559263ed4f9b
#
_entry.id   d71f0e2ba988f8855e18559263ed4f9b
#
_cell.length_a   1.000
_cell.length_b   1.000
_cell.length_c   1.000
_cell.angle_alpha   90.00
_cell.angle_beta   90.00
_cell.angle_gamma   90.00
#
_symmetry.space_group_name_H-M   'P 1'
#
loop_
_entity.id
_entity.type
_entity.pdbx_description
1 polymer ?
#
loop_
_entity_poly.entity_id
_entity_poly.type
_entity_poly.pdbx_seq_one_letter_code
_entity_poly.pdbx_strand_id
1 'polypeptide(L)'
;MATYDVVIAGGGHNALACGAVLARAGLSVVVAERNPWVGGGVITREVTLPGFKHDLYGSSHVWIHANEAFNEMKPELEQHGLKYIWAEDQITGHPNHDGPGIVVYKSIEKTVESISNYSIKDAQRYREIYDEFVHIKDGFIKGMFSPPSPPSYLPAAMENSREGLRRLRSYNQSAKAFVKENFDNPHVQTFQYDQLHPPQTSQ
;
A
#
# COMPACT_ATOMS: atom_id res chain seq x y z
N MET A 1 -8.51 23.39 -35.72
CA MET A 1 -7.77 22.94 -34.51
C MET A 1 -8.79 22.31 -33.58
N ALA A 2 -8.49 21.15 -33.02
CA ALA A 2 -9.33 20.60 -31.96
C ALA A 2 -9.18 21.46 -30.71
N THR A 3 -10.28 21.83 -30.09
CA THR A 3 -10.30 22.57 -28.80
C THR A 3 -10.80 21.62 -27.72
N TYR A 4 -10.16 21.67 -26.56
CA TYR A 4 -10.50 20.89 -25.38
C TYR A 4 -10.72 21.82 -24.20
N ASP A 5 -11.62 21.42 -23.28
CA ASP A 5 -11.84 22.16 -22.04
C ASP A 5 -10.65 21.97 -21.08
N VAL A 6 -10.03 20.78 -21.11
CA VAL A 6 -8.90 20.42 -20.23
C VAL A 6 -7.82 19.68 -21.00
N VAL A 7 -6.57 20.10 -20.75
CA VAL A 7 -5.36 19.41 -21.24
C VAL A 7 -4.58 18.90 -20.04
N ILE A 8 -4.31 17.61 -20.00
CA ILE A 8 -3.54 16.95 -18.92
C ILE A 8 -2.18 16.55 -19.48
N ALA A 9 -1.10 17.02 -18.88
CA ALA A 9 0.26 16.68 -19.26
C ALA A 9 0.72 15.44 -18.49
N GLY A 10 0.98 14.35 -19.22
CA GLY A 10 1.38 13.04 -18.71
C GLY A 10 0.21 12.08 -18.51
N GLY A 11 0.43 10.81 -18.84
CA GLY A 11 -0.56 9.73 -18.78
C GLY A 11 -0.35 8.77 -17.59
N GLY A 12 0.12 9.26 -16.45
CA GLY A 12 0.22 8.46 -15.22
C GLY A 12 -1.15 8.17 -14.61
N HIS A 13 -1.22 7.20 -13.70
CA HIS A 13 -2.48 6.74 -13.10
C HIS A 13 -3.30 7.88 -12.43
N ASN A 14 -2.65 8.83 -11.75
CA ASN A 14 -3.33 9.98 -11.16
C ASN A 14 -3.93 10.92 -12.23
N ALA A 15 -3.19 11.16 -13.30
CA ALA A 15 -3.63 11.96 -14.43
C ALA A 15 -4.82 11.32 -15.16
N LEU A 16 -4.75 9.99 -15.35
CA LEU A 16 -5.85 9.23 -15.98
C LEU A 16 -7.10 9.23 -15.10
N ALA A 17 -6.95 9.06 -13.78
CA ALA A 17 -8.08 9.15 -12.84
C ALA A 17 -8.71 10.56 -12.85
N CYS A 18 -7.89 11.61 -12.82
CA CYS A 18 -8.37 13.00 -12.95
C CYS A 18 -9.12 13.21 -14.27
N GLY A 19 -8.54 12.74 -15.38
CA GLY A 19 -9.18 12.84 -16.71
C GLY A 19 -10.51 12.12 -16.79
N ALA A 20 -10.62 10.93 -16.20
CA ALA A 20 -11.86 10.16 -16.15
C ALA A 20 -12.95 10.90 -15.34
N VAL A 21 -12.61 11.46 -14.19
CA VAL A 21 -13.57 12.22 -13.37
C VAL A 21 -14.06 13.47 -14.12
N LEU A 22 -13.16 14.21 -14.75
CA LEU A 22 -13.51 15.40 -15.52
C LEU A 22 -14.37 15.05 -16.75
N ALA A 23 -14.05 13.97 -17.45
CA ALA A 23 -14.86 13.49 -18.60
C ALA A 23 -16.27 13.05 -18.16
N ARG A 24 -16.40 12.37 -17.03
CA ARG A 24 -17.71 12.05 -16.42
C ARG A 24 -18.52 13.30 -16.07
N ALA A 25 -17.85 14.40 -15.74
CA ALA A 25 -18.49 15.69 -15.51
C ALA A 25 -18.89 16.41 -16.82
N GLY A 26 -18.68 15.81 -17.99
CA GLY A 26 -19.06 16.34 -19.29
C GLY A 26 -18.02 17.23 -19.96
N LEU A 27 -16.81 17.33 -19.41
CA LEU A 27 -15.75 18.11 -20.02
C LEU A 27 -15.03 17.33 -21.13
N SER A 28 -14.63 18.02 -22.19
CA SER A 28 -13.74 17.46 -23.21
C SER A 28 -12.30 17.48 -22.72
N VAL A 29 -11.71 16.29 -22.54
CA VAL A 29 -10.39 16.13 -21.94
C VAL A 29 -9.42 15.52 -22.95
N VAL A 30 -8.20 16.05 -23.04
CA VAL A 30 -7.09 15.41 -23.73
C VAL A 30 -5.94 15.15 -22.76
N VAL A 31 -5.38 13.93 -22.84
CA VAL A 31 -4.17 13.55 -22.09
C VAL A 31 -3.01 13.47 -23.07
N ALA A 32 -1.98 14.27 -22.86
CA ALA A 32 -0.77 14.27 -23.66
C ALA A 32 0.33 13.49 -22.92
N GLU A 33 0.68 12.31 -23.43
CA GLU A 33 1.75 11.45 -22.89
C GLU A 33 2.89 11.39 -23.91
N ARG A 34 4.14 11.53 -23.43
CA ARG A 34 5.34 11.47 -24.26
C ARG A 34 5.72 10.05 -24.71
N ASN A 35 5.36 9.05 -23.90
CA ASN A 35 5.63 7.66 -24.22
C ASN A 35 4.48 7.08 -25.05
N PRO A 36 4.73 6.01 -25.82
CA PRO A 36 3.67 5.32 -26.56
C PRO A 36 2.77 4.43 -25.67
N TRP A 37 2.85 4.60 -24.35
CA TRP A 37 2.03 3.90 -23.36
C TRP A 37 1.64 4.83 -22.23
N VAL A 38 0.55 4.51 -21.56
CA VAL A 38 0.03 5.20 -20.37
C VAL A 38 0.19 4.33 -19.13
N GLY A 39 -0.01 4.89 -17.94
CA GLY A 39 0.00 4.19 -16.65
C GLY A 39 1.02 4.75 -15.65
N GLY A 40 2.12 5.36 -16.14
CA GLY A 40 3.16 5.90 -15.26
C GLY A 40 3.81 4.82 -14.40
N GLY A 41 3.65 4.89 -13.08
CA GLY A 41 4.15 3.88 -12.14
C GLY A 41 3.32 2.58 -12.07
N VAL A 42 2.17 2.52 -12.75
CA VAL A 42 1.31 1.33 -12.84
C VAL A 42 1.37 0.80 -14.26
N ILE A 43 2.49 0.19 -14.62
CA ILE A 43 2.75 -0.27 -15.99
C ILE A 43 3.28 -1.70 -16.00
N THR A 44 2.69 -2.52 -16.87
CA THR A 44 3.14 -3.89 -17.15
C THR A 44 3.75 -3.94 -18.53
N ARG A 45 4.98 -4.45 -18.67
CA ARG A 45 5.71 -4.54 -19.93
C ARG A 45 6.57 -5.79 -20.05
N GLU A 46 6.88 -6.14 -21.28
CA GLU A 46 7.86 -7.16 -21.63
C GLU A 46 9.26 -6.52 -21.62
N VAL A 47 10.02 -6.73 -20.54
CA VAL A 47 11.37 -6.14 -20.35
C VAL A 47 12.48 -7.17 -20.25
N THR A 48 12.14 -8.46 -20.35
CA THR A 48 13.11 -9.58 -20.38
C THR A 48 13.02 -10.29 -21.72
N LEU A 49 12.16 -11.27 -21.84
CA LEU A 49 11.93 -12.03 -23.07
C LEU A 49 10.54 -11.72 -23.64
N PRO A 50 10.37 -11.78 -24.97
CA PRO A 50 9.04 -11.62 -25.59
C PRO A 50 8.02 -12.59 -24.99
N GLY A 51 6.81 -12.09 -24.69
CA GLY A 51 5.73 -12.84 -24.06
C GLY A 51 5.75 -12.84 -22.52
N PHE A 52 6.85 -12.44 -21.88
CA PHE A 52 6.95 -12.36 -20.41
C PHE A 52 6.65 -10.93 -19.95
N LYS A 53 5.51 -10.76 -19.33
CA LYS A 53 5.03 -9.46 -18.80
C LYS A 53 5.42 -9.29 -17.34
N HIS A 54 5.92 -8.10 -17.02
CA HIS A 54 6.34 -7.71 -15.67
C HIS A 54 5.70 -6.40 -15.28
N ASP A 55 5.19 -6.31 -14.05
CA ASP A 55 4.85 -5.05 -13.42
C ASP A 55 6.15 -4.37 -13.00
N LEU A 56 6.44 -3.18 -13.58
CA LEU A 56 7.75 -2.56 -13.42
C LEU A 56 7.94 -1.88 -12.06
N TYR A 57 6.86 -1.34 -11.50
CA TYR A 57 6.93 -0.56 -10.27
C TYR A 57 5.82 -0.93 -9.27
N GLY A 58 4.57 -0.83 -9.68
CA GLY A 58 3.40 -1.06 -8.82
C GLY A 58 2.92 -2.51 -8.89
N SER A 59 3.54 -3.41 -8.15
CA SER A 59 3.15 -4.84 -8.09
C SER A 59 2.04 -5.13 -7.07
N SER A 60 1.76 -4.20 -6.14
CA SER A 60 0.76 -4.36 -5.10
C SER A 60 -0.10 -3.10 -4.96
N HIS A 61 -1.40 -3.26 -5.07
CA HIS A 61 -2.36 -2.15 -5.09
C HIS A 61 -3.29 -2.17 -3.86
N VAL A 62 -2.74 -2.35 -2.67
CA VAL A 62 -3.52 -2.58 -1.45
C VAL A 62 -4.45 -1.40 -1.12
N TRP A 63 -3.93 -0.19 -1.13
CA TRP A 63 -4.64 1.00 -0.64
C TRP A 63 -5.73 1.50 -1.58
N ILE A 64 -5.67 1.19 -2.88
CA ILE A 64 -6.68 1.64 -3.84
C ILE A 64 -8.07 1.11 -3.51
N HIS A 65 -8.15 -0.10 -2.94
CA HIS A 65 -9.43 -0.72 -2.57
C HIS A 65 -10.11 -0.07 -1.35
N ALA A 66 -9.36 0.73 -0.59
CA ALA A 66 -9.89 1.54 0.50
C ALA A 66 -10.31 2.96 0.05
N ASN A 67 -10.03 3.33 -1.22
CA ASN A 67 -10.36 4.65 -1.76
C ASN A 67 -11.80 4.67 -2.30
N GLU A 68 -12.62 5.58 -1.76
CA GLU A 68 -14.04 5.70 -2.14
C GLU A 68 -14.21 6.05 -3.63
N ALA A 69 -13.40 6.97 -4.15
CA ALA A 69 -13.48 7.38 -5.56
C ALA A 69 -13.15 6.23 -6.51
N PHE A 70 -12.18 5.37 -6.16
CA PHE A 70 -11.92 4.16 -6.94
C PHE A 70 -13.10 3.19 -6.87
N ASN A 71 -13.65 2.96 -5.69
CA ASN A 71 -14.78 2.03 -5.50
C ASN A 71 -16.04 2.50 -6.26
N GLU A 72 -16.26 3.81 -6.37
CA GLU A 72 -17.33 4.40 -7.17
C GLU A 72 -17.10 4.15 -8.69
N MET A 73 -15.87 4.25 -9.17
CA MET A 73 -15.52 4.03 -10.57
C MET A 73 -15.34 2.56 -10.95
N LYS A 74 -15.16 1.69 -9.98
CA LYS A 74 -14.80 0.28 -10.18
C LYS A 74 -15.76 -0.49 -11.11
N PRO A 75 -17.10 -0.35 -11.02
CA PRO A 75 -18.00 -1.06 -11.93
C PRO A 75 -17.79 -0.70 -13.41
N GLU A 76 -17.50 0.57 -13.72
CA GLU A 76 -17.18 1.02 -15.07
C GLU A 76 -15.83 0.49 -15.53
N LEU A 77 -14.82 0.52 -14.65
CA LEU A 77 -13.49 0.00 -14.95
C LEU A 77 -13.53 -1.52 -15.22
N GLU A 78 -14.35 -2.26 -14.51
CA GLU A 78 -14.56 -3.71 -14.74
C GLU A 78 -15.22 -3.98 -16.10
N GLN A 79 -16.15 -3.14 -16.56
CA GLN A 79 -16.72 -3.22 -17.92
C GLN A 79 -15.66 -2.99 -19.00
N HIS A 80 -14.62 -2.21 -18.69
CA HIS A 80 -13.47 -1.97 -19.56
C HIS A 80 -12.31 -2.96 -19.37
N GLY A 81 -12.54 -4.06 -18.64
CA GLY A 81 -11.61 -5.17 -18.52
C GLY A 81 -10.70 -5.13 -17.28
N LEU A 82 -10.90 -4.20 -16.34
CA LEU A 82 -10.17 -4.25 -15.08
C LEU A 82 -10.54 -5.53 -14.31
N LYS A 83 -9.53 -6.32 -13.96
CA LYS A 83 -9.69 -7.52 -13.15
C LYS A 83 -8.57 -7.60 -12.13
N TYR A 84 -8.91 -7.52 -10.84
CA TYR A 84 -7.98 -7.81 -9.77
C TYR A 84 -7.94 -9.30 -9.45
N ILE A 85 -6.73 -9.85 -9.38
CA ILE A 85 -6.48 -11.21 -8.94
C ILE A 85 -5.92 -11.13 -7.52
N TRP A 86 -6.62 -11.74 -6.59
CA TRP A 86 -6.24 -11.78 -5.20
C TRP A 86 -5.44 -13.03 -4.89
N ALA A 87 -4.42 -12.90 -4.05
CA ALA A 87 -3.76 -14.06 -3.48
C ALA A 87 -4.81 -14.97 -2.80
N GLU A 88 -4.70 -16.28 -2.94
CA GLU A 88 -5.67 -17.21 -2.33
C GLU A 88 -5.50 -17.24 -0.82
N ASP A 89 -4.31 -17.50 -0.32
CA ASP A 89 -4.02 -17.64 1.12
C ASP A 89 -2.73 -16.89 1.50
N GLN A 90 -1.62 -17.15 0.78
CA GLN A 90 -0.32 -16.51 1.02
C GLN A 90 -0.26 -15.16 0.30
N ILE A 91 0.03 -14.10 1.06
CA ILE A 91 0.09 -12.72 0.53
C ILE A 91 1.51 -12.40 0.07
N THR A 92 2.50 -12.64 0.94
CA THR A 92 3.92 -12.40 0.66
C THR A 92 4.79 -13.33 1.48
N GLY A 93 6.00 -13.60 1.00
CA GLY A 93 6.99 -14.42 1.68
C GLY A 93 8.32 -13.71 1.79
N HIS A 94 8.97 -13.87 2.94
CA HIS A 94 10.32 -13.41 3.21
C HIS A 94 11.23 -14.63 3.37
N PRO A 95 12.01 -15.00 2.34
CA PRO A 95 12.89 -16.15 2.40
C PRO A 95 14.09 -15.87 3.31
N ASN A 96 14.52 -16.88 4.09
CA ASN A 96 15.73 -16.83 4.89
C ASN A 96 16.70 -17.90 4.36
N HIS A 97 18.01 -17.60 4.44
CA HIS A 97 19.06 -18.50 3.94
C HIS A 97 19.37 -19.66 4.88
N ASP A 98 18.99 -19.54 6.15
CA ASP A 98 19.35 -20.45 7.25
C ASP A 98 18.13 -21.04 7.99
N GLY A 99 16.95 -20.93 7.39
CA GLY A 99 15.72 -21.45 7.98
C GLY A 99 14.50 -21.32 7.09
N PRO A 100 13.33 -21.70 7.60
CA PRO A 100 12.09 -21.52 6.87
C PRO A 100 11.82 -20.02 6.66
N GLY A 101 11.28 -19.65 5.49
CA GLY A 101 10.85 -18.27 5.27
C GLY A 101 9.71 -17.86 6.20
N ILE A 102 9.59 -16.57 6.46
CA ILE A 102 8.41 -16.01 7.12
C ILE A 102 7.38 -15.68 6.05
N VAL A 103 6.16 -16.20 6.19
CA VAL A 103 5.08 -16.00 5.23
C VAL A 103 3.95 -15.21 5.89
N VAL A 104 3.47 -14.19 5.20
CA VAL A 104 2.26 -13.46 5.57
C VAL A 104 1.07 -14.10 4.86
N TYR A 105 0.09 -14.48 5.64
CA TYR A 105 -1.15 -15.09 5.18
C TYR A 105 -2.33 -14.12 5.34
N LYS A 106 -3.44 -14.42 4.68
CA LYS A 106 -4.72 -13.74 4.98
C LYS A 106 -5.17 -13.97 6.42
N SER A 107 -4.90 -15.17 6.96
CA SER A 107 -5.11 -15.47 8.38
C SER A 107 -3.97 -14.91 9.21
N ILE A 108 -4.31 -14.14 10.22
CA ILE A 108 -3.34 -13.64 11.20
C ILE A 108 -2.76 -14.79 12.02
N GLU A 109 -3.54 -15.84 12.31
CA GLU A 109 -3.12 -17.03 13.04
C GLU A 109 -1.98 -17.75 12.31
N LYS A 110 -2.12 -17.97 10.99
CA LYS A 110 -1.08 -18.58 10.16
C LYS A 110 0.18 -17.70 10.06
N THR A 111 0.01 -16.39 10.00
CA THR A 111 1.14 -15.46 10.00
C THR A 111 1.90 -15.50 11.32
N VAL A 112 1.19 -15.49 12.44
CA VAL A 112 1.77 -15.63 13.80
C VAL A 112 2.48 -16.97 13.94
N GLU A 113 1.89 -18.08 13.46
CA GLU A 113 2.52 -19.40 13.43
C GLU A 113 3.84 -19.37 12.63
N SER A 114 3.83 -18.75 11.45
CA SER A 114 5.04 -18.62 10.62
C SER A 114 6.15 -17.84 11.33
N ILE A 115 5.83 -16.75 12.04
CA ILE A 115 6.79 -15.98 12.84
C ILE A 115 7.28 -16.80 14.05
N SER A 116 6.41 -17.62 14.65
CA SER A 116 6.73 -18.41 15.85
C SER A 116 7.84 -19.44 15.62
N ASN A 117 8.11 -19.84 14.37
CA ASN A 117 9.24 -20.70 14.00
C ASN A 117 10.60 -20.03 14.39
N TYR A 118 10.64 -18.72 14.53
CA TYR A 118 11.83 -17.98 14.94
C TYR A 118 11.75 -17.45 16.37
N SER A 119 10.59 -16.98 16.80
CA SER A 119 10.41 -16.42 18.16
C SER A 119 8.92 -16.39 18.52
N ILE A 120 8.57 -17.15 19.54
CA ILE A 120 7.22 -17.14 20.12
C ILE A 120 6.88 -15.75 20.69
N LYS A 121 7.86 -15.12 21.35
CA LYS A 121 7.72 -13.78 21.94
C LYS A 121 7.39 -12.75 20.85
N ASP A 122 8.16 -12.76 19.77
CA ASP A 122 7.97 -11.80 18.68
C ASP A 122 6.66 -12.07 17.90
N ALA A 123 6.28 -13.33 17.77
CA ALA A 123 4.99 -13.71 17.18
C ALA A 123 3.81 -13.18 18.01
N GLN A 124 3.88 -13.25 19.33
CA GLN A 124 2.88 -12.66 20.21
C GLN A 124 2.85 -11.13 20.09
N ARG A 125 4.05 -10.50 20.04
CA ARG A 125 4.15 -9.05 19.87
C ARG A 125 3.58 -8.60 18.51
N TYR A 126 3.84 -9.36 17.45
CA TYR A 126 3.23 -9.10 16.14
C TYR A 126 1.70 -9.15 16.19
N ARG A 127 1.14 -10.14 16.89
CA ARG A 127 -0.31 -10.26 17.10
C ARG A 127 -0.88 -9.06 17.84
N GLU A 128 -0.23 -8.61 18.92
CA GLU A 128 -0.66 -7.42 19.67
C GLU A 128 -0.71 -6.18 18.79
N ILE A 129 0.36 -5.93 18.01
CA ILE A 129 0.43 -4.79 17.09
C ILE A 129 -0.68 -4.87 16.03
N TYR A 130 -0.94 -6.06 15.49
CA TYR A 130 -2.03 -6.29 14.55
C TYR A 130 -3.40 -5.96 15.17
N ASP A 131 -3.67 -6.47 16.37
CA ASP A 131 -4.93 -6.24 17.07
C ASP A 131 -5.10 -4.74 17.42
N GLU A 132 -4.02 -4.06 17.85
CA GLU A 132 -4.02 -2.60 18.03
C GLU A 132 -4.38 -1.86 16.74
N PHE A 133 -3.83 -2.28 15.59
CA PHE A 133 -4.15 -1.68 14.29
C PHE A 133 -5.59 -1.92 13.87
N VAL A 134 -6.12 -3.14 14.07
CA VAL A 134 -7.51 -3.47 13.73
C VAL A 134 -8.51 -2.52 14.42
N HIS A 135 -8.23 -2.11 15.66
CA HIS A 135 -9.08 -1.18 16.41
C HIS A 135 -9.09 0.25 15.83
N ILE A 136 -8.02 0.66 15.14
CA ILE A 136 -7.90 2.03 14.62
C ILE A 136 -8.00 2.12 13.10
N LYS A 137 -8.00 0.99 12.39
CA LYS A 137 -7.87 0.93 10.93
C LYS A 137 -8.88 1.81 10.18
N ASP A 138 -10.14 1.82 10.62
CA ASP A 138 -11.19 2.56 9.91
C ASP A 138 -10.97 4.07 10.00
N GLY A 139 -10.59 4.57 11.19
CA GLY A 139 -10.20 5.96 11.38
C GLY A 139 -8.93 6.33 10.62
N PHE A 140 -7.95 5.42 10.60
CA PHE A 140 -6.70 5.59 9.86
C PHE A 140 -6.95 5.67 8.34
N ILE A 141 -7.70 4.74 7.78
CA ILE A 141 -8.08 4.71 6.35
C ILE A 141 -8.85 5.97 5.98
N LYS A 142 -9.85 6.34 6.77
CA LYS A 142 -10.62 7.58 6.54
C LYS A 142 -9.72 8.81 6.56
N GLY A 143 -8.79 8.90 7.51
CA GLY A 143 -7.83 10.00 7.57
C GLY A 143 -6.90 10.07 6.36
N MET A 144 -6.46 8.91 5.85
CA MET A 144 -5.57 8.82 4.68
C MET A 144 -6.21 9.38 3.40
N PHE A 145 -7.51 9.20 3.22
CA PHE A 145 -8.27 9.65 2.04
C PHE A 145 -9.10 10.93 2.29
N SER A 146 -8.88 11.60 3.42
CA SER A 146 -9.50 12.90 3.73
C SER A 146 -8.62 14.06 3.27
N PRO A 147 -9.18 15.24 3.03
CA PRO A 147 -8.38 16.45 2.82
C PRO A 147 -7.40 16.68 3.98
N PRO A 148 -6.23 17.26 3.71
CA PRO A 148 -5.24 17.52 4.75
C PRO A 148 -5.83 18.32 5.92
N SER A 149 -5.70 17.79 7.12
CA SER A 149 -6.04 18.49 8.36
C SER A 149 -4.87 19.38 8.82
N PRO A 150 -5.13 20.42 9.62
CA PRO A 150 -4.04 21.18 10.25
C PRO A 150 -3.05 20.23 10.96
N PRO A 151 -1.72 20.46 10.85
CA PRO A 151 -0.71 19.56 11.43
C PRO A 151 -0.86 19.29 12.93
N SER A 152 -1.49 20.21 13.67
CA SER A 152 -1.75 20.09 15.10
C SER A 152 -2.96 19.20 15.44
N TYR A 153 -3.81 18.89 14.48
CA TYR A 153 -5.08 18.18 14.77
C TYR A 153 -4.86 16.75 15.29
N LEU A 154 -4.01 15.99 14.60
CA LEU A 154 -3.73 14.60 14.99
C LEU A 154 -3.00 14.50 16.35
N PRO A 155 -1.92 15.27 16.62
CA PRO A 155 -1.31 15.34 17.94
C PRO A 155 -2.31 15.71 19.03
N ALA A 156 -3.08 16.79 18.85
CA ALA A 156 -4.07 17.23 19.84
C ALA A 156 -5.12 16.17 20.15
N ALA A 157 -5.56 15.40 19.14
CA ALA A 157 -6.50 14.31 19.35
C ALA A 157 -5.89 13.12 20.11
N MET A 158 -4.58 12.87 19.93
CA MET A 158 -3.88 11.76 20.58
C MET A 158 -3.35 12.08 21.98
N GLU A 159 -3.04 13.33 22.28
CA GLU A 159 -2.47 13.76 23.57
C GLU A 159 -3.42 13.58 24.76
N ASN A 160 -4.70 13.35 24.55
CA ASN A 160 -5.71 13.22 25.59
C ASN A 160 -5.69 11.88 26.36
N SER A 161 -4.84 10.92 25.96
CA SER A 161 -4.73 9.62 26.64
C SER A 161 -3.30 9.06 26.60
N ARG A 162 -2.98 8.20 27.59
CA ARG A 162 -1.69 7.50 27.60
C ARG A 162 -1.47 6.64 26.36
N GLU A 163 -2.53 6.04 25.86
CA GLU A 163 -2.48 5.22 24.64
C GLU A 163 -2.29 6.08 23.40
N GLY A 164 -2.99 7.22 23.31
CA GLY A 164 -2.79 8.19 22.24
C GLY A 164 -1.36 8.75 22.21
N LEU A 165 -0.78 9.08 23.36
CA LEU A 165 0.63 9.51 23.47
C LEU A 165 1.60 8.42 22.99
N ARG A 166 1.34 7.15 23.33
CA ARG A 166 2.16 6.02 22.88
C ARG A 166 2.08 5.88 21.34
N ARG A 167 0.90 5.98 20.78
CA ARG A 167 0.70 5.97 19.32
C ARG A 167 1.39 7.15 18.63
N LEU A 168 1.26 8.35 19.19
CA LEU A 168 1.93 9.54 18.65
C LEU A 168 3.44 9.38 18.66
N ARG A 169 4.01 8.79 19.72
CA ARG A 169 5.44 8.43 19.77
C ARG A 169 5.80 7.44 18.65
N SER A 170 5.01 6.39 18.46
CA SER A 170 5.24 5.39 17.40
C SER A 170 5.18 6.00 16.00
N TYR A 171 4.31 6.96 15.76
CA TYR A 171 4.25 7.69 14.49
C TYR A 171 5.47 8.56 14.21
N ASN A 172 6.09 9.11 15.26
CA ASN A 172 7.24 10.01 15.13
C ASN A 172 8.60 9.31 15.19
N GLN A 173 8.64 8.02 15.48
CA GLN A 173 9.90 7.28 15.49
C GLN A 173 10.22 6.70 14.10
N SER A 174 11.50 6.42 13.85
CA SER A 174 11.89 5.74 12.62
C SER A 174 11.39 4.28 12.62
N ALA A 175 11.13 3.70 11.43
CA ALA A 175 10.80 2.29 11.29
C ALA A 175 11.84 1.39 11.97
N LYS A 176 13.13 1.74 11.87
CA LYS A 176 14.23 1.01 12.55
C LYS A 176 14.09 1.04 14.07
N ALA A 177 13.75 2.19 14.64
CA ALA A 177 13.56 2.30 16.10
C ALA A 177 12.33 1.48 16.53
N PHE A 178 11.22 1.59 15.80
CA PHE A 178 10.01 0.83 16.06
C PHE A 178 10.27 -0.69 16.03
N VAL A 179 10.93 -1.20 15.00
CA VAL A 179 11.22 -2.63 14.88
C VAL A 179 12.13 -3.12 16.01
N LYS A 180 13.20 -2.40 16.32
CA LYS A 180 14.12 -2.77 17.42
C LYS A 180 13.48 -2.71 18.81
N GLU A 181 12.52 -1.83 19.02
CA GLU A 181 11.80 -1.72 20.30
C GLU A 181 10.78 -2.85 20.48
N ASN A 182 10.24 -3.39 19.41
CA ASN A 182 9.15 -4.35 19.44
C ASN A 182 9.55 -5.81 19.20
N PHE A 183 10.68 -6.07 18.55
CA PHE A 183 11.11 -7.41 18.16
C PHE A 183 12.58 -7.66 18.54
N ASP A 184 12.86 -8.86 19.06
CA ASP A 184 14.18 -9.24 19.50
C ASP A 184 14.92 -10.11 18.48
N ASN A 185 14.21 -10.99 17.76
CA ASN A 185 14.81 -11.94 16.83
C ASN A 185 15.26 -11.25 15.53
N PRO A 186 16.51 -11.43 15.07
CA PRO A 186 17.02 -10.76 13.87
C PRO A 186 16.24 -11.08 12.58
N HIS A 187 15.76 -12.33 12.40
CA HIS A 187 14.96 -12.69 11.23
C HIS A 187 13.61 -12.00 11.23
N VAL A 188 12.97 -11.90 12.41
CA VAL A 188 11.70 -11.17 12.54
C VAL A 188 11.93 -9.68 12.33
N GLN A 189 13.02 -9.11 12.83
CA GLN A 189 13.37 -7.71 12.57
C GLN A 189 13.57 -7.46 11.07
N THR A 190 14.33 -8.31 10.36
CA THR A 190 14.56 -8.19 8.92
C THR A 190 13.26 -8.30 8.13
N PHE A 191 12.42 -9.27 8.45
CA PHE A 191 11.09 -9.40 7.89
C PHE A 191 10.25 -8.12 8.08
N GLN A 192 10.27 -7.51 9.26
CA GLN A 192 9.52 -6.28 9.52
C GLN A 192 10.09 -5.09 8.73
N TYR A 193 11.41 -5.00 8.54
CA TYR A 193 12.01 -3.96 7.70
C TYR A 193 11.55 -4.07 6.25
N ASP A 194 11.48 -5.26 5.70
CA ASP A 194 11.01 -5.48 4.32
C ASP A 194 9.54 -5.13 4.15
N GLN A 195 8.72 -5.36 5.18
CA GLN A 195 7.31 -4.95 5.15
C GLN A 195 7.14 -3.43 5.21
N LEU A 196 8.00 -2.74 5.97
CA LEU A 196 7.95 -1.29 6.14
C LEU A 196 8.67 -0.54 5.00
N HIS A 197 9.68 -1.16 4.42
CA HIS A 197 10.48 -0.65 3.33
C HIS A 197 10.64 -1.75 2.27
N PRO A 198 9.62 -2.01 1.44
CA PRO A 198 9.77 -2.97 0.36
C PRO A 198 11.00 -2.57 -0.46
N PRO A 199 11.84 -3.54 -0.88
CA PRO A 199 13.09 -3.26 -1.55
C PRO A 199 12.82 -2.33 -2.74
N GLN A 200 13.41 -1.14 -2.69
CA GLN A 200 13.51 -0.31 -3.88
C GLN A 200 14.40 -1.09 -4.83
N THR A 201 13.81 -1.62 -5.89
CA THR A 201 14.60 -2.19 -6.97
C THR A 201 15.60 -1.14 -7.40
N SER A 202 16.87 -1.35 -7.08
CA SER A 202 17.96 -0.50 -7.52
C SER A 202 17.86 -0.35 -9.04
N GLN A 203 17.71 0.89 -9.46
CA GLN A 203 17.81 1.27 -10.86
C GLN A 203 19.18 0.91 -11.43
#